data_753dfc31c571ad3dad625fb3bb80ac11
#
_entry.id   753dfc31c571ad3dad625fb3bb80ac11
#
_cell.length_a   1.000
_cell.length_b   1.000
_cell.length_c   1.000
_cell.angle_alpha   90.00
_cell.angle_beta   90.00
_cell.angle_gamma   90.00
#
_symmetry.space_group_name_H-M   'P 1'
#
loop_
_entity.id
_entity.type
_entity.pdbx_description
1 polymer ?
#
loop_
_entity_poly.entity_id
_entity_poly.type
_entity_poly.pdbx_seq_one_letter_code
_entity_poly.pdbx_strand_id
1 'polypeptide(L)'
;MLLVRGILRVVLQVMVFGAILFLPIGTWQWPRAVQFLVGFGIISLASTVALAKLAPASLEARVKQGATKNQPRADKIATLLLALFHIAWFVLLPNDVFRWQVLPAPSLGVVILGAVLCLIGYGIMLTAVWQNAYATPIVGEQEDREQTLIDTGVYSRVRHPMYLGHLFFLAGLSFW
;
A
#
# COMPACT_ATOMS: atom_id res chain seq x y z
N MET A 1 -15.01 -2.47 17.90
CA MET A 1 -15.46 -1.82 16.63
C MET A 1 -14.30 -1.41 15.70
N LEU A 2 -13.23 -0.76 16.20
CA LEU A 2 -12.09 -0.30 15.38
C LEU A 2 -11.38 -1.44 14.62
N LEU A 3 -11.02 -2.53 15.33
CA LEU A 3 -10.35 -3.69 14.72
C LEU A 3 -11.19 -4.33 13.61
N VAL A 4 -12.50 -4.49 13.82
CA VAL A 4 -13.41 -5.06 12.80
C VAL A 4 -13.41 -4.19 11.52
N ARG A 5 -13.49 -2.87 11.67
CA ARG A 5 -13.40 -1.94 10.53
C ARG A 5 -12.04 -2.04 9.82
N GLY A 6 -10.95 -2.19 10.59
CA GLY A 6 -9.61 -2.43 10.03
C GLY A 6 -9.56 -3.71 9.20
N ILE A 7 -10.05 -4.82 9.74
CA ILE A 7 -10.12 -6.11 9.04
C ILE A 7 -10.95 -6.01 7.75
N LEU A 8 -12.14 -5.40 7.83
CA LEU A 8 -13.00 -5.22 6.65
C LEU A 8 -12.29 -4.40 5.55
N ARG A 9 -11.48 -3.40 5.91
CA ARG A 9 -10.68 -2.65 4.94
C ARG A 9 -9.59 -3.50 4.30
N VAL A 10 -8.91 -4.35 5.07
CA VAL A 10 -7.91 -5.27 4.51
C VAL A 10 -8.57 -6.24 3.54
N VAL A 11 -9.72 -6.82 3.89
CA VAL A 11 -10.47 -7.71 3.01
C VAL A 11 -10.86 -7.00 1.72
N LEU A 12 -11.43 -5.78 1.83
CA LEU A 12 -11.78 -4.98 0.67
C LEU A 12 -10.55 -4.67 -0.21
N GLN A 13 -9.41 -4.33 0.40
CA GLN A 13 -8.18 -4.03 -0.32
C GLN A 13 -7.64 -5.25 -1.07
N VAL A 14 -7.66 -6.44 -0.44
CA VAL A 14 -7.27 -7.70 -1.11
C VAL A 14 -8.21 -8.01 -2.27
N MET A 15 -9.53 -7.81 -2.10
CA MET A 15 -10.50 -8.01 -3.19
C MET A 15 -10.26 -7.03 -4.35
N VAL A 16 -9.98 -5.75 -4.06
CA VAL A 16 -9.70 -4.75 -5.10
C VAL A 16 -8.41 -5.10 -5.84
N PHE A 17 -7.34 -5.46 -5.14
CA PHE A 17 -6.10 -5.91 -5.80
C PHE A 17 -6.32 -7.18 -6.62
N GLY A 18 -7.07 -8.15 -6.09
CA GLY A 18 -7.44 -9.35 -6.83
C GLY A 18 -8.21 -9.01 -8.11
N ALA A 19 -9.21 -8.13 -8.02
CA ALA A 19 -9.96 -7.68 -9.18
C ALA A 19 -9.06 -7.01 -10.24
N ILE A 20 -8.18 -6.09 -9.83
CA ILE A 20 -7.27 -5.38 -10.74
C ILE A 20 -6.28 -6.34 -11.41
N LEU A 21 -5.80 -7.36 -10.70
CA LEU A 21 -4.84 -8.33 -11.24
C LEU A 21 -5.51 -9.36 -12.16
N PHE A 22 -6.69 -9.88 -11.82
CA PHE A 22 -7.27 -11.02 -12.51
C PHE A 22 -8.33 -10.66 -13.57
N LEU A 23 -9.10 -9.56 -13.40
CA LEU A 23 -10.10 -9.17 -14.39
C LEU A 23 -9.52 -8.87 -15.77
N PRO A 24 -8.38 -8.16 -15.92
CA PRO A 24 -7.83 -7.87 -17.25
C PRO A 24 -7.41 -9.10 -18.04
N ILE A 25 -7.01 -10.17 -17.36
CA ILE A 25 -6.50 -11.40 -18.00
C ILE A 25 -7.55 -12.51 -18.13
N GLY A 26 -8.67 -12.42 -17.39
CA GLY A 26 -9.76 -13.38 -17.46
C GLY A 26 -9.44 -14.81 -16.98
N THR A 27 -8.35 -14.97 -16.20
CA THR A 27 -7.94 -16.28 -15.66
C THR A 27 -7.45 -16.13 -14.22
N TRP A 28 -7.69 -17.17 -13.41
CA TRP A 28 -7.16 -17.27 -12.03
C TRP A 28 -5.84 -18.06 -11.96
N GLN A 29 -5.35 -18.56 -13.09
CA GLN A 29 -4.16 -19.41 -13.17
C GLN A 29 -2.87 -18.57 -13.16
N TRP A 30 -2.69 -17.78 -12.11
CA TRP A 30 -1.48 -16.99 -11.87
C TRP A 30 -0.99 -17.19 -10.43
N PRO A 31 -0.21 -18.27 -10.17
CA PRO A 31 0.22 -18.61 -8.81
C PRO A 31 0.95 -17.48 -8.08
N ARG A 32 1.78 -16.71 -8.78
CA ARG A 32 2.49 -15.57 -8.17
C ARG A 32 1.56 -14.48 -7.68
N ALA A 33 0.54 -14.12 -8.43
CA ALA A 33 -0.46 -13.16 -7.99
C ALA A 33 -1.25 -13.67 -6.78
N VAL A 34 -1.59 -14.96 -6.76
CA VAL A 34 -2.25 -15.60 -5.60
C VAL A 34 -1.32 -15.54 -4.38
N GLN A 35 -0.04 -15.91 -4.52
CA GLN A 35 0.95 -15.84 -3.43
C GLN A 35 1.09 -14.42 -2.90
N PHE A 36 1.17 -13.42 -3.80
CA PHE A 36 1.19 -12.01 -3.41
C PHE A 36 -0.06 -11.62 -2.60
N LEU A 37 -1.27 -11.93 -3.09
CA LEU A 37 -2.50 -11.57 -2.40
C LEU A 37 -2.63 -12.23 -1.03
N VAL A 38 -2.25 -13.50 -0.92
CA VAL A 38 -2.25 -14.23 0.36
C VAL A 38 -1.22 -13.63 1.32
N GLY A 39 0.02 -13.44 0.87
CA GLY A 39 1.09 -12.84 1.69
C GLY A 39 0.75 -11.42 2.13
N PHE A 40 0.28 -10.59 1.20
CA PHE A 40 -0.16 -9.22 1.48
C PHE A 40 -1.34 -9.20 2.47
N GLY A 41 -2.32 -10.09 2.29
CA GLY A 41 -3.46 -10.22 3.20
C GLY A 41 -3.04 -10.58 4.62
N ILE A 42 -2.18 -11.61 4.76
CA ILE A 42 -1.66 -12.06 6.08
C ILE A 42 -0.89 -10.94 6.77
N ILE A 43 0.06 -10.31 6.06
CA ILE A 43 0.89 -9.24 6.63
C ILE A 43 0.02 -8.02 7.00
N SER A 44 -0.95 -7.64 6.16
CA SER A 44 -1.85 -6.52 6.43
C SER A 44 -2.79 -6.79 7.61
N LEU A 45 -3.30 -8.01 7.76
CA LEU A 45 -4.10 -8.40 8.93
C LEU A 45 -3.25 -8.37 10.20
N ALA A 46 -2.05 -8.95 10.18
CA ALA A 46 -1.13 -8.94 11.32
C ALA A 46 -0.77 -7.49 11.72
N SER A 47 -0.47 -6.63 10.73
CA SER A 47 -0.19 -5.21 10.95
C SER A 47 -1.39 -4.46 11.52
N THR A 48 -2.62 -4.76 11.06
CA THR A 48 -3.86 -4.17 11.59
C THR A 48 -4.06 -4.54 13.04
N VAL A 49 -3.83 -5.81 13.41
CA VAL A 49 -3.90 -6.28 14.81
C VAL A 49 -2.82 -5.61 15.67
N ALA A 50 -1.58 -5.52 15.16
CA ALA A 50 -0.48 -4.85 15.85
C ALA A 50 -0.78 -3.37 16.08
N LEU A 51 -1.23 -2.64 15.06
CA LEU A 51 -1.63 -1.22 15.18
C LEU A 51 -2.79 -1.03 16.14
N ALA A 52 -3.77 -1.92 16.16
CA ALA A 52 -4.89 -1.86 17.10
C ALA A 52 -4.43 -1.92 18.57
N LYS A 53 -3.34 -2.65 18.85
CA LYS A 53 -2.77 -2.81 20.19
C LYS A 53 -1.73 -1.75 20.55
N LEU A 54 -0.85 -1.40 19.61
CA LEU A 54 0.35 -0.61 19.86
C LEU A 54 0.20 0.86 19.46
N ALA A 55 -0.65 1.16 18.45
CA ALA A 55 -0.86 2.51 17.92
C ALA A 55 -2.32 2.71 17.47
N PRO A 56 -3.30 2.62 18.39
CA PRO A 56 -4.72 2.68 18.03
C PRO A 56 -5.11 3.98 17.34
N ALA A 57 -4.49 5.10 17.67
CA ALA A 57 -4.72 6.41 17.02
C ALA A 57 -4.35 6.37 15.53
N SER A 58 -3.25 5.69 15.17
CA SER A 58 -2.84 5.51 13.77
C SER A 58 -3.83 4.63 12.99
N LEU A 59 -4.33 3.56 13.60
CA LEU A 59 -5.35 2.72 12.98
C LEU A 59 -6.67 3.50 12.83
N GLU A 60 -7.09 4.24 13.84
CA GLU A 60 -8.31 5.03 13.81
C GLU A 60 -8.29 6.09 12.71
N ALA A 61 -7.16 6.78 12.57
CA ALA A 61 -6.93 7.75 11.50
C ALA A 61 -7.16 7.12 10.12
N ARG A 62 -6.60 5.95 9.89
CA ARG A 62 -6.72 5.23 8.61
C ARG A 62 -8.12 4.69 8.36
N VAL A 63 -8.82 4.27 9.42
CA VAL A 63 -10.19 3.74 9.32
C VAL A 63 -11.23 4.83 9.17
N LYS A 64 -11.03 6.02 9.75
CA LYS A 64 -11.99 7.13 9.65
C LYS A 64 -11.85 7.95 8.37
N GLN A 65 -10.67 7.99 7.76
CA GLN A 65 -10.43 8.85 6.61
C GLN A 65 -11.12 8.36 5.34
N GLY A 66 -12.08 9.15 4.89
CA GLY A 66 -12.54 9.25 3.52
C GLY A 66 -12.11 10.61 2.94
N ALA A 67 -12.28 10.82 1.63
CA ALA A 67 -12.07 12.14 1.03
C ALA A 67 -12.85 13.20 1.81
N THR A 68 -12.15 14.15 2.42
CA THR A 68 -12.79 15.22 3.19
C THR A 68 -13.43 16.22 2.22
N LYS A 69 -14.65 16.69 2.54
CA LYS A 69 -15.35 17.69 1.72
C LYS A 69 -14.51 18.98 1.54
N ASN A 70 -13.67 19.29 2.51
CA ASN A 70 -12.86 20.52 2.57
C ASN A 70 -11.44 20.37 1.98
N GLN A 71 -11.09 19.22 1.40
CA GLN A 71 -9.77 19.05 0.78
C GLN A 71 -9.59 20.03 -0.40
N PRO A 72 -8.47 20.77 -0.48
CA PRO A 72 -8.14 21.65 -1.58
C PRO A 72 -8.20 20.93 -2.96
N ARG A 73 -8.53 21.68 -4.02
CA ARG A 73 -8.63 21.09 -5.37
C ARG A 73 -7.32 20.47 -5.83
N ALA A 74 -6.19 21.11 -5.54
CA ALA A 74 -4.85 20.59 -5.88
C ALA A 74 -4.60 19.23 -5.23
N ASP A 75 -4.94 19.06 -3.95
CA ASP A 75 -4.75 17.81 -3.21
C ASP A 75 -5.69 16.70 -3.71
N LYS A 76 -6.92 17.05 -4.12
CA LYS A 76 -7.83 16.10 -4.77
C LYS A 76 -7.26 15.60 -6.10
N ILE A 77 -6.70 16.50 -6.91
CA ILE A 77 -6.06 16.14 -8.18
C ILE A 77 -4.84 15.26 -7.92
N ALA A 78 -3.96 15.63 -6.99
CA ALA A 78 -2.79 14.84 -6.63
C ALA A 78 -3.18 13.44 -6.14
N THR A 79 -4.18 13.33 -5.28
CA THR A 79 -4.69 12.04 -4.79
C THR A 79 -5.26 11.20 -5.93
N LEU A 80 -6.01 11.81 -6.85
CA LEU A 80 -6.56 11.13 -8.03
C LEU A 80 -5.44 10.63 -8.96
N LEU A 81 -4.45 11.47 -9.27
CA LEU A 81 -3.31 11.10 -10.11
C LEU A 81 -2.51 9.94 -9.51
N LEU A 82 -2.27 9.97 -8.19
CA LEU A 82 -1.64 8.86 -7.48
C LEU A 82 -2.47 7.58 -7.59
N ALA A 83 -3.79 7.66 -7.40
CA ALA A 83 -4.67 6.50 -7.52
C ALA A 83 -4.65 5.93 -8.94
N LEU A 84 -4.75 6.78 -9.97
CA LEU A 84 -4.68 6.37 -11.38
C LEU A 84 -3.33 5.75 -11.72
N PHE A 85 -2.23 6.31 -11.24
CA PHE A 85 -0.89 5.73 -11.40
C PHE A 85 -0.82 4.32 -10.81
N HIS A 86 -1.34 4.11 -9.59
CA HIS A 86 -1.33 2.80 -8.97
C HIS A 86 -2.19 1.78 -9.73
N ILE A 87 -3.40 2.19 -10.13
CA ILE A 87 -4.28 1.33 -10.94
C ILE A 87 -3.58 0.95 -12.23
N ALA A 88 -3.01 1.92 -12.95
CA ALA A 88 -2.27 1.67 -14.18
C ALA A 88 -1.12 0.70 -13.95
N TRP A 89 -0.31 0.92 -12.91
CA TRP A 89 0.81 0.03 -12.54
C TRP A 89 0.35 -1.40 -12.33
N PHE A 90 -0.67 -1.62 -11.50
CA PHE A 90 -1.19 -2.95 -11.22
C PHE A 90 -1.89 -3.60 -12.42
N VAL A 91 -2.44 -2.83 -13.36
CA VAL A 91 -3.03 -3.33 -14.62
C VAL A 91 -1.95 -3.68 -15.64
N LEU A 92 -0.83 -2.94 -15.68
CA LEU A 92 0.29 -3.22 -16.57
C LEU A 92 0.91 -4.60 -16.29
N LEU A 93 1.10 -4.97 -15.03
CA LEU A 93 1.73 -6.23 -14.64
C LEU A 93 1.06 -7.47 -15.26
N PRO A 94 -0.26 -7.72 -15.06
CA PRO A 94 -0.91 -8.87 -15.66
C PRO A 94 -0.94 -8.82 -17.20
N ASN A 95 -1.05 -7.63 -17.79
CA ASN A 95 -1.03 -7.51 -19.25
C ASN A 95 0.36 -7.82 -19.82
N ASP A 96 1.44 -7.45 -19.13
CA ASP A 96 2.78 -7.83 -19.57
C ASP A 96 2.97 -9.36 -19.48
N VAL A 97 2.62 -9.96 -18.35
CA VAL A 97 2.79 -11.40 -18.12
C VAL A 97 1.98 -12.25 -19.11
N PHE A 98 0.76 -11.86 -19.46
CA PHE A 98 -0.17 -12.72 -20.21
C PHE A 98 -0.39 -12.31 -21.67
N ARG A 99 -0.12 -11.05 -22.02
CA ARG A 99 -0.44 -10.54 -23.36
C ARG A 99 0.77 -9.98 -24.10
N TRP A 100 1.48 -9.03 -23.50
CA TRP A 100 2.53 -8.31 -24.20
C TRP A 100 3.87 -9.02 -24.15
N GLN A 101 4.18 -9.67 -23.01
CA GLN A 101 5.42 -10.43 -22.80
C GLN A 101 6.68 -9.65 -23.21
N VAL A 102 6.69 -8.33 -22.90
CA VAL A 102 7.81 -7.44 -23.20
C VAL A 102 9.01 -7.80 -22.34
N LEU A 103 8.75 -8.15 -21.08
CA LEU A 103 9.78 -8.58 -20.15
C LEU A 103 9.87 -10.10 -20.10
N PRO A 104 11.09 -10.67 -20.07
CA PRO A 104 11.26 -12.10 -19.91
C PRO A 104 10.79 -12.55 -18.52
N ALA A 105 10.39 -13.82 -18.40
CA ALA A 105 10.04 -14.39 -17.11
C ALA A 105 11.23 -14.26 -16.14
N PRO A 106 11.02 -13.70 -14.93
CA PRO A 106 12.10 -13.44 -13.99
C PRO A 106 12.71 -14.72 -13.46
N SER A 107 14.04 -14.73 -13.31
CA SER A 107 14.76 -15.82 -12.65
C SER A 107 14.39 -15.90 -11.16
N LEU A 108 14.65 -17.05 -10.52
CA LEU A 108 14.40 -17.23 -9.09
C LEU A 108 15.10 -16.14 -8.23
N GLY A 109 16.32 -15.75 -8.59
CA GLY A 109 17.06 -14.71 -7.88
C GLY A 109 16.37 -13.35 -7.95
N VAL A 110 15.84 -13.01 -9.13
CA VAL A 110 15.07 -11.76 -9.33
C VAL A 110 13.76 -11.79 -8.52
N VAL A 111 13.06 -12.92 -8.50
CA VAL A 111 11.84 -13.10 -7.68
C VAL A 111 12.14 -12.93 -6.19
N ILE A 112 13.21 -13.54 -5.68
CA ILE A 112 13.63 -13.39 -4.28
C ILE A 112 13.96 -11.94 -3.98
N LEU A 113 14.71 -11.26 -4.84
CA LEU A 113 14.99 -9.83 -4.70
C LEU A 113 13.70 -9.01 -4.65
N GLY A 114 12.74 -9.32 -5.52
CA GLY A 114 11.42 -8.69 -5.53
C GLY A 114 10.69 -8.85 -4.20
N ALA A 115 10.65 -10.09 -3.67
CA ALA A 115 10.04 -10.37 -2.36
C ALA A 115 10.71 -9.58 -1.22
N VAL A 116 12.05 -9.55 -1.20
CA VAL A 116 12.82 -8.80 -0.20
C VAL A 116 12.51 -7.30 -0.27
N LEU A 117 12.48 -6.72 -1.46
CA LEU A 117 12.14 -5.30 -1.66
C LEU A 117 10.70 -5.00 -1.22
N CYS A 118 9.75 -5.88 -1.52
CA CYS A 118 8.36 -5.75 -1.04
C CYS A 118 8.30 -5.75 0.50
N LEU A 119 9.01 -6.65 1.16
CA LEU A 119 9.04 -6.74 2.62
C LEU A 119 9.70 -5.50 3.25
N ILE A 120 10.82 -5.04 2.70
CA ILE A 120 11.50 -3.81 3.15
C ILE A 120 10.56 -2.62 2.97
N GLY A 121 9.97 -2.46 1.78
CA GLY A 121 9.06 -1.35 1.49
C GLY A 121 7.85 -1.34 2.41
N TYR A 122 7.23 -2.50 2.61
CA TYR A 122 6.11 -2.65 3.55
C TYR A 122 6.52 -2.34 4.99
N GLY A 123 7.68 -2.82 5.44
CA GLY A 123 8.22 -2.55 6.77
C GLY A 123 8.47 -1.07 7.02
N ILE A 124 9.03 -0.35 6.05
CA ILE A 124 9.22 1.11 6.13
C ILE A 124 7.87 1.82 6.24
N MET A 125 6.89 1.45 5.41
CA MET A 125 5.54 2.05 5.46
C MET A 125 4.85 1.77 6.80
N LEU A 126 4.93 0.53 7.31
CA LEU A 126 4.34 0.17 8.60
C LEU A 126 4.97 0.95 9.75
N THR A 127 6.29 1.08 9.76
CA THR A 127 7.03 1.86 10.76
C THR A 127 6.62 3.34 10.71
N ALA A 128 6.52 3.91 9.51
CA ALA A 128 6.07 5.28 9.33
C ALA A 128 4.65 5.50 9.88
N VAL A 129 3.73 4.58 9.60
CA VAL A 129 2.36 4.63 10.13
C VAL A 129 2.30 4.46 11.65
N TRP A 130 3.14 3.58 12.18
CA TRP A 130 3.20 3.35 13.64
C TRP A 130 3.68 4.60 14.38
N GLN A 131 4.71 5.27 13.85
CA GLN A 131 5.30 6.45 14.47
C GLN A 131 4.49 7.73 14.24
N ASN A 132 3.69 7.79 13.19
CA ASN A 132 2.99 8.99 12.78
C ASN A 132 1.51 8.72 12.47
N ALA A 133 0.63 9.08 13.41
CA ALA A 133 -0.81 8.96 13.25
C ALA A 133 -1.40 9.87 12.14
N TYR A 134 -0.63 10.85 11.67
CA TYR A 134 -1.00 11.74 10.54
C TYR A 134 -0.60 11.17 9.17
N ALA A 135 0.20 10.08 9.14
CA ALA A 135 0.58 9.40 7.91
C ALA A 135 -0.61 8.66 7.30
N THR A 136 -1.35 9.32 6.43
CA THR A 136 -2.58 8.83 5.82
C THR A 136 -2.43 8.72 4.30
N PRO A 137 -3.26 7.90 3.62
CA PRO A 137 -3.18 7.73 2.18
C PRO A 137 -3.74 8.92 1.37
N ILE A 138 -4.27 9.94 2.05
CA ILE A 138 -4.84 11.14 1.41
C ILE A 138 -3.82 12.26 1.51
N VAL A 139 -3.56 12.93 0.40
CA VAL A 139 -2.74 14.15 0.36
C VAL A 139 -3.56 15.30 0.93
N GLY A 140 -3.00 16.05 1.89
CA GLY A 140 -3.63 17.23 2.49
C GLY A 140 -3.23 17.47 3.93
N GLU A 141 -3.35 18.69 4.37
CA GLU A 141 -3.18 19.09 5.75
C GLU A 141 -4.38 18.62 6.59
N GLN A 142 -4.13 18.22 7.81
CA GLN A 142 -5.13 17.72 8.75
C GLN A 142 -5.34 18.76 9.85
N GLU A 143 -5.79 19.96 9.48
CA GLU A 143 -6.00 21.09 10.39
C GLU A 143 -6.89 20.72 11.59
N ASP A 144 -7.92 19.90 11.36
CA ASP A 144 -8.84 19.44 12.40
C ASP A 144 -8.18 18.55 13.49
N ARG A 145 -6.91 18.17 13.31
CA ARG A 145 -6.22 17.21 14.19
C ARG A 145 -5.03 17.80 14.93
N GLU A 146 -4.84 19.12 14.91
CA GLU A 146 -3.69 19.80 15.53
C GLU A 146 -2.37 19.10 15.17
N GLN A 147 -2.13 18.91 13.88
CA GLN A 147 -0.99 18.15 13.36
C GLN A 147 0.32 18.71 13.87
N THR A 148 1.11 17.88 14.56
CA THR A 148 2.45 18.21 15.02
C THR A 148 3.50 17.58 14.12
N LEU A 149 4.64 18.25 13.99
CA LEU A 149 5.79 17.71 13.25
C LEU A 149 6.34 16.47 13.97
N ILE A 150 6.47 15.36 13.25
CA ILE A 150 7.16 14.17 13.72
C ILE A 150 8.52 14.12 13.03
N ASP A 151 9.59 14.26 13.81
CA ASP A 151 10.99 14.28 13.36
C ASP A 151 11.86 13.19 14.01
N THR A 152 11.24 12.26 14.74
CA THR A 152 11.91 11.16 15.45
C THR A 152 11.81 9.83 14.69
N GLY A 153 12.58 8.83 15.11
CA GLY A 153 12.56 7.49 14.54
C GLY A 153 12.91 7.47 13.04
N VAL A 154 12.06 6.89 12.18
CA VAL A 154 12.30 6.85 10.73
C VAL A 154 12.26 8.26 10.11
N TYR A 155 11.48 9.17 10.67
CA TYR A 155 11.35 10.55 10.18
C TYR A 155 12.58 11.41 10.47
N SER A 156 13.45 11.03 11.42
CA SER A 156 14.73 11.70 11.64
C SER A 156 15.75 11.46 10.52
N ARG A 157 15.56 10.41 9.72
CA ARG A 157 16.46 10.02 8.63
C ARG A 157 15.88 10.30 7.26
N VAL A 158 14.56 10.18 7.11
CA VAL A 158 13.85 10.34 5.83
C VAL A 158 12.60 11.18 6.05
N ARG A 159 12.48 12.31 5.36
CA ARG A 159 11.32 13.21 5.49
C ARG A 159 10.00 12.56 5.06
N HIS A 160 10.07 11.66 4.09
CA HIS A 160 8.89 11.01 3.49
C HIS A 160 9.05 9.47 3.46
N PRO A 161 9.11 8.80 4.62
CA PRO A 161 9.34 7.36 4.69
C PRO A 161 8.23 6.55 4.03
N MET A 162 6.98 7.04 4.02
CA MET A 162 5.88 6.41 3.29
C MET A 162 6.17 6.32 1.78
N TYR A 163 6.68 7.38 1.16
CA TYR A 163 7.02 7.37 -0.26
C TYR A 163 8.22 6.48 -0.55
N LEU A 164 9.25 6.52 0.29
CA LEU A 164 10.40 5.62 0.15
C LEU A 164 9.96 4.15 0.22
N GLY A 165 9.19 3.78 1.24
CA GLY A 165 8.66 2.43 1.38
C GLY A 165 7.82 2.01 0.19
N HIS A 166 7.03 2.93 -0.35
CA HIS A 166 6.20 2.69 -1.52
C HIS A 166 7.01 2.43 -2.79
N LEU A 167 8.10 3.17 -3.01
CA LEU A 167 9.02 2.94 -4.13
C LEU A 167 9.66 1.56 -4.06
N PHE A 168 10.15 1.15 -2.88
CA PHE A 168 10.67 -0.22 -2.68
C PHE A 168 9.60 -1.29 -2.94
N PHE A 169 8.38 -1.06 -2.47
CA PHE A 169 7.28 -2.00 -2.64
C PHE A 169 6.90 -2.17 -4.13
N LEU A 170 6.75 -1.06 -4.87
CA LEU A 170 6.44 -1.11 -6.30
C LEU A 170 7.59 -1.72 -7.12
N ALA A 171 8.84 -1.36 -6.83
CA ALA A 171 9.99 -1.98 -7.46
C ALA A 171 10.03 -3.50 -7.20
N GLY A 172 9.76 -3.90 -5.95
CA GLY A 172 9.68 -5.31 -5.58
C GLY A 172 8.60 -6.06 -6.35
N LEU A 173 7.42 -5.48 -6.51
CA LEU A 173 6.33 -6.08 -7.30
C LEU A 173 6.68 -6.24 -8.77
N SER A 174 7.52 -5.36 -9.33
CA SER A 174 7.95 -5.45 -10.74
C SER A 174 8.92 -6.61 -10.97
N PHE A 175 9.59 -7.09 -9.91
CA PHE A 175 10.53 -8.21 -9.96
C PHE A 175 9.91 -9.53 -9.51
N TRP A 176 8.74 -9.49 -8.89
CA TRP A 176 7.99 -10.66 -8.44
C TRP A 176 7.19 -11.28 -9.58
#